data_7f383b90c046bc982367fb1839ef4d22
#
_entry.id   7f383b90c046bc982367fb1839ef4d22
#
_cell.length_a   1.000
_cell.length_b   1.000
_cell.length_c   1.000
_cell.angle_alpha   90.00
_cell.angle_beta   90.00
_cell.angle_gamma   90.00
#
_symmetry.space_group_name_H-M   'P 1'
#
loop_
_entity.id
_entity.type
_entity.pdbx_description
1 polymer ?
#
loop_
_entity_poly.entity_id
_entity_poly.type
_entity_poly.pdbx_seq_one_letter_code
_entity_poly.pdbx_strand_id
1 'polypeptide(L)'
;MTNKTHRTAGIWFGLRLRRIAWRLTVAMCWLASSGAQAHEFWLMPQSFTVPLAQSFQLELRVGAGWPGETLGRNPDYIERFGLLDANGERRIGGQPGGDPAGEVTAKTAGAAWAVFRSKHSAITLEAPKFESYLRDEGLENIIEARRLSGTSDAPGREVYSRCAKSLLRASRPAATTATTAVKTPAAFLQRRTGLTLELIPQTDPQQLRGGGTFTVQLLYLNQPLRGALVKALPQTAAGDAQAAQITGRTDSQGRVTLPLSQGGVWLINAVHMVPAPPQYKAEWESVWSSLTFEVARAQ
;
A
#
# COMPACT_ATOMS: atom_id res chain seq x y z
N MET A 1 6.64 -1.77 97.03
CA MET A 1 7.48 -0.71 96.49
C MET A 1 7.55 -0.85 94.98
N THR A 2 7.15 0.21 94.33
CA THR A 2 7.40 0.67 92.91
C THR A 2 6.76 -0.10 91.81
N ASN A 3 5.77 0.56 91.37
CA ASN A 3 4.97 0.64 90.18
C ASN A 3 5.83 0.88 88.89
N LYS A 4 5.53 0.24 87.75
CA LYS A 4 5.83 0.78 86.44
C LYS A 4 4.79 0.34 85.39
N THR A 5 4.00 1.28 85.03
CA THR A 5 3.10 1.34 83.85
C THR A 5 3.85 1.20 82.55
N HIS A 6 3.35 0.39 81.62
CA HIS A 6 3.70 0.47 80.23
C HIS A 6 2.49 0.81 79.40
N ARG A 7 2.57 1.97 78.77
CA ARG A 7 1.65 2.51 77.75
C ARG A 7 1.79 1.79 76.43
N THR A 8 0.68 1.35 75.92
CA THR A 8 0.50 0.95 74.52
C THR A 8 0.44 2.20 73.63
N ALA A 9 1.28 2.25 72.63
CA ALA A 9 1.17 3.12 71.44
C ALA A 9 1.54 2.20 70.25
N GLY A 10 0.66 2.05 69.35
CA GLY A 10 0.44 2.67 68.13
C GLY A 10 0.07 1.64 67.10
N ILE A 11 -1.16 1.53 66.70
CA ILE A 11 -1.59 0.90 65.45
C ILE A 11 -2.30 2.00 64.67
N TRP A 12 -1.55 2.72 63.83
CA TRP A 12 -2.08 3.63 62.81
C TRP A 12 -1.04 3.86 61.71
N PHE A 13 -0.70 2.81 60.94
CA PHE A 13 0.14 2.99 59.73
C PHE A 13 -0.16 1.88 58.71
N GLY A 14 -1.37 1.77 58.22
CA GLY A 14 -1.70 0.66 57.34
C GLY A 14 -2.78 0.94 56.30
N LEU A 15 -3.30 2.17 56.19
CA LEU A 15 -4.48 2.43 55.35
C LEU A 15 -4.32 3.47 54.23
N ARG A 16 -3.13 4.01 54.00
CA ARG A 16 -2.93 5.00 52.91
C ARG A 16 -2.17 4.50 51.68
N LEU A 17 -1.65 3.30 51.66
CA LEU A 17 -0.91 2.74 50.50
C LEU A 17 -1.77 1.89 49.53
N ARG A 18 -3.01 1.56 49.89
CA ARG A 18 -3.88 0.74 49.02
C ARG A 18 -4.73 1.54 48.01
N ARG A 19 -4.78 2.87 48.09
CA ARG A 19 -5.59 3.71 47.20
C ARG A 19 -4.83 4.35 46.05
N ILE A 20 -3.51 4.23 46.01
CA ILE A 20 -2.67 4.77 44.92
C ILE A 20 -2.41 3.72 43.84
N ALA A 21 -2.41 2.43 44.21
CA ALA A 21 -2.18 1.34 43.22
C ALA A 21 -3.35 1.10 42.27
N TRP A 22 -4.58 1.52 42.61
CA TRP A 22 -5.75 1.28 41.75
C TRP A 22 -6.07 2.40 40.76
N ARG A 23 -5.36 3.54 40.83
CA ARG A 23 -5.50 4.64 39.85
C ARG A 23 -4.47 4.60 38.72
N LEU A 24 -3.44 3.77 38.84
CA LEU A 24 -2.44 3.57 37.79
C LEU A 24 -2.75 2.41 36.83
N THR A 25 -3.68 1.51 37.20
CA THR A 25 -4.04 0.36 36.35
C THR A 25 -5.18 0.67 35.36
N VAL A 26 -5.87 1.79 35.47
CA VAL A 26 -6.94 2.20 34.55
C VAL A 26 -6.43 3.12 33.43
N ALA A 27 -5.23 3.69 33.56
CA ALA A 27 -4.65 4.60 32.58
C ALA A 27 -3.86 3.90 31.47
N MET A 28 -3.69 2.56 31.51
CA MET A 28 -2.82 1.82 30.59
C MET A 28 -3.56 0.94 29.59
N CYS A 29 -4.88 1.05 29.48
CA CYS A 29 -5.70 0.35 28.47
C CYS A 29 -6.18 1.22 27.31
N TRP A 30 -5.63 2.42 27.13
CA TRP A 30 -6.06 3.35 26.05
C TRP A 30 -5.05 3.55 24.92
N LEU A 31 -4.04 2.67 24.78
CA LEU A 31 -2.99 2.79 23.74
C LEU A 31 -2.87 1.58 22.82
N ALA A 32 -3.97 0.91 22.50
CA ALA A 32 -3.94 -0.14 21.49
C ALA A 32 -5.22 -0.16 20.65
N SER A 33 -5.65 1.01 20.18
CA SER A 33 -6.54 1.10 19.03
C SER A 33 -5.70 1.63 17.85
N SER A 34 -4.72 0.88 17.41
CA SER A 34 -4.22 0.99 16.04
C SER A 34 -5.41 0.64 15.16
N GLY A 35 -6.25 1.64 14.87
CA GLY A 35 -7.36 1.47 13.97
C GLY A 35 -6.83 0.86 12.70
N ALA A 36 -7.36 -0.27 12.28
CA ALA A 36 -7.17 -0.78 10.94
C ALA A 36 -7.66 0.31 9.98
N GLN A 37 -6.79 1.22 9.61
CA GLN A 37 -7.03 2.15 8.53
C GLN A 37 -6.86 1.39 7.22
N ALA A 38 -7.70 1.68 6.26
CA ALA A 38 -7.49 1.26 4.89
C ALA A 38 -6.21 1.95 4.40
N HIS A 39 -5.12 1.21 4.36
CA HIS A 39 -3.80 1.73 3.98
C HIS A 39 -3.45 1.25 2.58
N GLU A 40 -2.76 2.11 1.83
CA GLU A 40 -2.12 1.76 0.59
C GLU A 40 -1.21 0.54 0.81
N PHE A 41 -1.12 -0.29 -0.22
CA PHE A 41 -0.24 -1.45 -0.25
C PHE A 41 0.58 -1.40 -1.53
N TRP A 42 1.89 -1.65 -1.46
CA TRP A 42 2.75 -1.60 -2.64
C TRP A 42 3.92 -2.58 -2.58
N LEU A 43 4.49 -2.85 -3.73
CA LEU A 43 5.76 -3.55 -3.88
C LEU A 43 6.90 -2.54 -3.81
N MET A 44 7.91 -2.83 -2.99
CA MET A 44 9.13 -2.03 -2.90
C MET A 44 10.34 -2.91 -3.20
N PRO A 45 10.93 -2.80 -4.39
CA PRO A 45 12.20 -3.45 -4.69
C PRO A 45 13.34 -2.77 -3.95
N GLN A 46 14.38 -3.51 -3.63
CA GLN A 46 15.62 -2.95 -3.07
C GLN A 46 16.24 -1.89 -4.00
N SER A 47 16.05 -2.06 -5.31
CA SER A 47 16.40 -1.11 -6.36
C SER A 47 15.47 -1.30 -7.56
N PHE A 48 15.12 -0.22 -8.26
CA PHE A 48 14.35 -0.29 -9.50
C PHE A 48 15.23 -0.69 -10.71
N THR A 49 16.55 -0.57 -10.58
CA THR A 49 17.52 -1.18 -11.49
C THR A 49 18.14 -2.38 -10.80
N VAL A 50 17.79 -3.57 -11.29
CA VAL A 50 18.20 -4.85 -10.69
C VAL A 50 19.32 -5.50 -11.50
N PRO A 51 20.25 -6.21 -10.85
CA PRO A 51 21.35 -6.87 -11.56
C PRO A 51 20.84 -8.06 -12.38
N LEU A 52 21.28 -8.16 -13.62
CA LEU A 52 20.99 -9.32 -14.47
C LEU A 52 21.71 -10.56 -13.94
N ALA A 53 21.00 -11.68 -13.91
CA ALA A 53 21.47 -12.99 -13.46
C ALA A 53 21.88 -13.05 -11.96
N GLN A 54 21.52 -12.04 -11.18
CA GLN A 54 21.68 -12.05 -9.72
C GLN A 54 20.31 -11.99 -9.04
N SER A 55 20.27 -12.48 -7.81
CA SER A 55 19.07 -12.39 -6.97
C SER A 55 18.90 -10.97 -6.46
N PHE A 56 17.64 -10.55 -6.36
CA PHE A 56 17.26 -9.30 -5.72
C PHE A 56 15.98 -9.49 -4.90
N GLN A 57 15.76 -8.59 -3.98
CA GLN A 57 14.70 -8.69 -2.98
C GLN A 57 13.57 -7.69 -3.25
N LEU A 58 12.37 -8.09 -2.81
CA LEU A 58 11.15 -7.28 -2.86
C LEU A 58 10.47 -7.31 -1.50
N GLU A 59 10.12 -6.14 -1.00
CA GLU A 59 9.30 -5.97 0.19
C GLU A 59 7.85 -5.78 -0.21
N LEU A 60 6.95 -6.26 0.65
CA LEU A 60 5.55 -5.87 0.66
C LEU A 60 5.42 -4.77 1.70
N ARG A 61 4.84 -3.63 1.32
CA ARG A 61 4.68 -2.50 2.23
C ARG A 61 3.23 -2.07 2.33
N VAL A 62 2.86 -1.54 3.50
CA VAL A 62 1.54 -1.01 3.80
C VAL A 62 1.68 0.28 4.61
N GLY A 63 0.81 1.25 4.35
CA GLY A 63 0.81 2.51 5.11
C GLY A 63 0.00 3.60 4.43
N ALA A 64 -0.22 4.71 5.11
CA ALA A 64 -0.86 5.91 4.55
C ALA A 64 0.10 6.73 3.65
N GLY A 65 1.19 6.14 3.21
CA GLY A 65 2.25 6.75 2.41
C GLY A 65 3.63 6.26 2.84
N TRP A 66 4.66 6.91 2.32
CA TRP A 66 6.05 6.56 2.57
C TRP A 66 6.50 6.83 4.01
N PRO A 67 7.41 6.00 4.57
CA PRO A 67 7.98 4.79 3.98
C PRO A 67 7.07 3.55 4.10
N GLY A 68 5.98 3.62 4.87
CA GLY A 68 5.13 2.50 5.24
C GLY A 68 5.82 1.47 6.13
N GLU A 69 5.07 0.47 6.53
CA GLU A 69 5.56 -0.69 7.29
C GLU A 69 5.79 -1.87 6.36
N THR A 70 6.79 -2.69 6.64
CA THR A 70 7.02 -3.93 5.91
C THR A 70 6.05 -5.02 6.38
N LEU A 71 5.61 -5.85 5.43
CA LEU A 71 4.80 -7.03 5.70
C LEU A 71 5.60 -8.28 5.38
N GLY A 72 5.73 -9.15 6.36
CA GLY A 72 6.31 -10.47 6.17
C GLY A 72 5.48 -11.30 5.17
N ARG A 73 6.15 -12.21 4.46
CA ARG A 73 5.51 -13.10 3.50
C ARG A 73 4.48 -14.00 4.18
N ASN A 74 3.22 -13.86 3.80
CA ASN A 74 2.15 -14.76 4.20
C ASN A 74 1.64 -15.54 2.96
N PRO A 75 2.00 -16.84 2.80
CA PRO A 75 1.57 -17.66 1.67
C PRO A 75 0.06 -17.81 1.57
N ASP A 76 -0.67 -17.78 2.70
CA ASP A 76 -2.11 -17.91 2.73
C ASP A 76 -2.82 -16.66 2.19
N TYR A 77 -2.16 -15.53 2.25
CA TYR A 77 -2.63 -14.26 1.73
C TYR A 77 -2.30 -14.06 0.25
N ILE A 78 -1.22 -14.66 -0.25
CA ILE A 78 -0.72 -14.48 -1.61
C ILE A 78 -1.50 -15.37 -2.58
N GLU A 79 -2.16 -14.77 -3.57
CA GLU A 79 -2.72 -15.48 -4.72
C GLU A 79 -1.71 -15.55 -5.87
N ARG A 80 -1.03 -14.44 -6.15
CA ARG A 80 0.00 -14.33 -7.18
C ARG A 80 1.13 -13.44 -6.71
N PHE A 81 2.38 -13.88 -6.93
CA PHE A 81 3.56 -13.06 -6.74
C PHE A 81 4.60 -13.51 -7.77
N GLY A 82 4.80 -12.70 -8.80
CA GLY A 82 5.57 -13.07 -9.99
C GLY A 82 6.42 -11.94 -10.55
N LEU A 83 7.49 -12.31 -11.25
CA LEU A 83 8.30 -11.43 -12.08
C LEU A 83 8.01 -11.75 -13.54
N LEU A 84 7.44 -10.79 -14.27
CA LEU A 84 7.07 -10.88 -15.66
C LEU A 84 8.08 -10.10 -16.52
N ASP A 85 8.76 -10.75 -17.43
CA ASP A 85 9.66 -10.14 -18.42
C ASP A 85 9.30 -10.55 -19.85
N ALA A 86 10.20 -10.32 -20.81
CA ALA A 86 9.98 -10.66 -22.21
C ALA A 86 9.82 -12.18 -22.46
N ASN A 87 10.35 -13.02 -21.58
CA ASN A 87 10.31 -14.48 -21.68
C ASN A 87 9.16 -15.13 -20.88
N GLY A 88 8.29 -14.32 -20.28
CA GLY A 88 7.15 -14.80 -19.50
C GLY A 88 7.26 -14.49 -18.01
N GLU A 89 6.44 -15.18 -17.22
CA GLU A 89 6.34 -14.95 -15.78
C GLU A 89 7.05 -16.06 -15.00
N ARG A 90 7.76 -15.66 -13.95
CA ARG A 90 8.37 -16.53 -12.95
C ARG A 90 7.84 -16.19 -11.57
N ARG A 91 7.56 -17.22 -10.78
CA ARG A 91 7.14 -17.03 -9.39
C ARG A 91 8.26 -16.37 -8.57
N ILE A 92 7.90 -15.37 -7.77
CA ILE A 92 8.76 -14.79 -6.74
C ILE A 92 8.67 -15.67 -5.50
N GLY A 93 9.81 -16.24 -5.11
CA GLY A 93 9.95 -17.08 -3.93
C GLY A 93 10.10 -16.28 -2.65
N GLY A 94 10.23 -16.97 -1.51
CA GLY A 94 10.50 -16.40 -0.19
C GLY A 94 10.04 -17.36 0.92
N GLN A 95 10.60 -17.19 2.11
CA GLN A 95 10.26 -17.99 3.29
C GLN A 95 8.95 -17.44 3.90
N PRO A 96 8.06 -18.32 4.44
CA PRO A 96 6.92 -17.86 5.23
C PRO A 96 7.39 -16.99 6.40
N GLY A 97 6.72 -15.86 6.61
CA GLY A 97 7.12 -14.87 7.63
C GLY A 97 8.32 -14.00 7.24
N GLY A 98 9.01 -14.30 6.14
CA GLY A 98 10.22 -13.59 5.72
C GLY A 98 9.97 -12.12 5.38
N ASP A 99 10.90 -11.28 5.78
CA ASP A 99 11.04 -9.88 5.39
C ASP A 99 12.51 -9.67 4.99
N PRO A 100 12.78 -9.39 3.71
CA PRO A 100 11.86 -9.10 2.60
C PRO A 100 10.98 -10.31 2.20
N ALA A 101 9.77 -9.98 1.71
CA ALA A 101 8.75 -10.98 1.42
C ALA A 101 9.00 -11.78 0.14
N GLY A 102 9.87 -11.32 -0.72
CA GLY A 102 10.16 -11.95 -2.00
C GLY A 102 11.61 -11.88 -2.41
N GLU A 103 12.07 -12.95 -3.09
CA GLU A 103 13.37 -13.01 -3.73
C GLU A 103 13.26 -13.66 -5.09
N VAL A 104 13.95 -13.09 -6.09
CA VAL A 104 13.91 -13.57 -7.48
C VAL A 104 15.14 -13.12 -8.25
N THR A 105 15.51 -13.88 -9.29
CA THR A 105 16.59 -13.52 -10.22
C THR A 105 16.01 -13.02 -11.54
N ALA A 106 16.45 -11.84 -11.99
CA ALA A 106 16.17 -11.36 -13.34
C ALA A 106 17.05 -12.11 -14.36
N LYS A 107 16.42 -12.88 -15.25
CA LYS A 107 17.13 -13.69 -16.26
C LYS A 107 17.22 -13.01 -17.62
N THR A 108 16.43 -11.97 -17.85
CA THR A 108 16.32 -11.25 -19.12
C THR A 108 16.63 -9.79 -18.90
N ALA A 109 17.53 -9.23 -19.71
CA ALA A 109 17.82 -7.80 -19.67
C ALA A 109 16.64 -6.98 -20.20
N GLY A 110 16.46 -5.77 -19.68
CA GLY A 110 15.38 -4.86 -20.05
C GLY A 110 14.33 -4.70 -18.96
N ALA A 111 13.15 -4.26 -19.36
CA ALA A 111 12.05 -4.02 -18.42
C ALA A 111 11.44 -5.32 -17.87
N ALA A 112 11.04 -5.29 -16.62
CA ALA A 112 10.32 -6.37 -15.96
C ALA A 112 9.24 -5.79 -15.04
N TRP A 113 8.13 -6.51 -14.90
CA TRP A 113 7.06 -6.22 -13.95
C TRP A 113 7.16 -7.18 -12.76
N ALA A 114 7.38 -6.68 -11.56
CA ALA A 114 7.00 -7.42 -10.38
C ALA A 114 5.48 -7.25 -10.20
N VAL A 115 4.75 -8.35 -10.02
CA VAL A 115 3.29 -8.37 -9.98
C VAL A 115 2.83 -9.13 -8.74
N PHE A 116 1.88 -8.56 -8.01
CA PHE A 116 1.29 -9.15 -6.83
C PHE A 116 -0.22 -9.08 -6.87
N ARG A 117 -0.90 -10.13 -6.43
CA ARG A 117 -2.33 -10.14 -6.11
C ARG A 117 -2.54 -10.91 -4.82
N SER A 118 -3.31 -10.33 -3.90
CA SER A 118 -3.75 -11.02 -2.68
C SER A 118 -5.01 -11.83 -2.91
N LYS A 119 -5.25 -12.80 -2.05
CA LYS A 119 -6.59 -13.32 -1.79
C LYS A 119 -7.43 -12.25 -1.11
N HIS A 120 -8.73 -12.48 -1.00
CA HIS A 120 -9.64 -11.61 -0.27
C HIS A 120 -9.41 -11.67 1.23
N SER A 121 -9.57 -10.53 1.89
CA SER A 121 -9.63 -10.38 3.33
C SER A 121 -10.87 -9.57 3.68
N ALA A 122 -11.41 -9.76 4.90
CA ALA A 122 -12.58 -9.03 5.36
C ALA A 122 -12.22 -8.05 6.47
N ILE A 123 -12.93 -6.92 6.49
CA ILE A 123 -12.81 -5.91 7.55
C ILE A 123 -14.18 -5.30 7.84
N THR A 124 -14.37 -4.89 9.08
CA THR A 124 -15.50 -4.05 9.48
C THR A 124 -14.95 -2.77 10.07
N LEU A 125 -15.37 -1.64 9.56
CA LEU A 125 -14.99 -0.33 10.04
C LEU A 125 -16.21 0.37 10.61
N GLU A 126 -16.04 1.04 11.76
CA GLU A 126 -17.06 1.92 12.33
C GLU A 126 -17.45 3.01 11.33
N ALA A 127 -18.71 3.43 11.35
CA ALA A 127 -19.28 4.33 10.35
C ALA A 127 -18.42 5.60 10.09
N PRO A 128 -17.94 6.34 11.09
CA PRO A 128 -17.13 7.54 10.83
C PRO A 128 -15.80 7.23 10.11
N LYS A 129 -15.18 6.08 10.44
CA LYS A 129 -13.93 5.64 9.80
C LYS A 129 -14.19 5.19 8.36
N PHE A 130 -15.29 4.45 8.14
CA PHE A 130 -15.65 4.00 6.80
C PHE A 130 -15.99 5.17 5.89
N GLU A 131 -16.77 6.15 6.38
CA GLU A 131 -17.09 7.36 5.63
C GLU A 131 -15.85 8.23 5.33
N SER A 132 -14.88 8.31 6.27
CA SER A 132 -13.60 9.00 5.99
C SER A 132 -12.83 8.27 4.89
N TYR A 133 -12.68 6.96 4.99
CA TYR A 133 -12.04 6.13 4.00
C TYR A 133 -12.67 6.30 2.60
N LEU A 134 -14.01 6.26 2.51
CA LEU A 134 -14.70 6.45 1.23
C LEU A 134 -14.39 7.82 0.61
N ARG A 135 -14.36 8.89 1.42
CA ARG A 135 -13.98 10.24 0.96
C ARG A 135 -12.54 10.31 0.51
N ASP A 136 -11.62 9.75 1.29
CA ASP A 136 -10.18 9.78 1.03
C ASP A 136 -9.81 9.05 -0.26
N GLU A 137 -10.59 8.00 -0.61
CA GLU A 137 -10.40 7.21 -1.83
C GLU A 137 -11.29 7.66 -3.00
N GLY A 138 -12.10 8.74 -2.82
CA GLY A 138 -12.94 9.28 -3.88
C GLY A 138 -14.06 8.35 -4.32
N LEU A 139 -14.65 7.63 -3.37
CA LEU A 139 -15.71 6.64 -3.58
C LEU A 139 -17.09 7.25 -3.30
N GLU A 140 -17.36 8.42 -3.89
CA GLU A 140 -18.59 9.20 -3.66
C GLU A 140 -19.86 8.42 -4.04
N ASN A 141 -19.77 7.54 -5.04
CA ASN A 141 -20.87 6.66 -5.43
C ASN A 141 -21.29 5.69 -4.31
N ILE A 142 -20.33 5.25 -3.48
CA ILE A 142 -20.61 4.38 -2.34
C ILE A 142 -21.19 5.19 -1.17
N ILE A 143 -20.67 6.39 -0.94
CA ILE A 143 -21.24 7.34 0.04
C ILE A 143 -22.72 7.59 -0.30
N GLU A 144 -23.01 7.88 -1.56
CA GLU A 144 -24.39 8.14 -2.00
C GLU A 144 -25.27 6.89 -1.90
N ALA A 145 -24.76 5.70 -2.26
CA ALA A 145 -25.49 4.45 -2.11
C ALA A 145 -25.84 4.18 -0.64
N ARG A 146 -24.92 4.42 0.30
CA ARG A 146 -25.15 4.29 1.74
C ARG A 146 -26.18 5.30 2.24
N ARG A 147 -26.10 6.55 1.77
CA ARG A 147 -27.07 7.58 2.11
C ARG A 147 -28.48 7.20 1.65
N LEU A 148 -28.63 6.73 0.43
CA LEU A 148 -29.92 6.31 -0.14
C LEU A 148 -30.52 5.09 0.57
N SER A 149 -29.67 4.17 1.05
CA SER A 149 -30.11 2.99 1.79
C SER A 149 -30.28 3.25 3.30
N GLY A 150 -30.00 4.47 3.81
CA GLY A 150 -30.12 4.82 5.23
C GLY A 150 -29.07 4.11 6.11
N THR A 151 -27.91 3.74 5.54
CA THR A 151 -26.86 2.99 6.25
C THR A 151 -25.60 3.81 6.54
N SER A 152 -25.63 5.13 6.34
CA SER A 152 -24.47 6.01 6.59
C SER A 152 -23.92 5.92 8.01
N ASP A 153 -24.81 5.74 9.01
CA ASP A 153 -24.44 5.64 10.43
C ASP A 153 -24.16 4.19 10.89
N ALA A 154 -24.25 3.20 9.98
CA ALA A 154 -23.93 1.82 10.27
C ALA A 154 -22.46 1.52 9.96
N PRO A 155 -21.81 0.58 10.69
CA PRO A 155 -20.49 0.08 10.32
C PRO A 155 -20.45 -0.42 8.87
N GLY A 156 -19.35 -0.15 8.16
CA GLY A 156 -19.14 -0.68 6.82
C GLY A 156 -18.45 -2.04 6.86
N ARG A 157 -19.05 -3.07 6.28
CA ARG A 157 -18.46 -4.41 6.14
C ARG A 157 -17.95 -4.58 4.74
N GLU A 158 -16.67 -4.81 4.62
CA GLU A 158 -15.95 -4.86 3.36
C GLU A 158 -15.16 -6.16 3.23
N VAL A 159 -15.18 -6.74 2.04
CA VAL A 159 -14.19 -7.71 1.58
C VAL A 159 -13.27 -7.01 0.59
N TYR A 160 -11.96 -7.15 0.77
CA TYR A 160 -11.01 -6.44 -0.08
C TYR A 160 -9.91 -7.35 -0.63
N SER A 161 -9.35 -6.98 -1.77
CA SER A 161 -8.15 -7.58 -2.34
C SER A 161 -7.18 -6.49 -2.80
N ARG A 162 -5.90 -6.87 -2.94
CA ARG A 162 -4.80 -5.95 -3.30
C ARG A 162 -4.11 -6.40 -4.57
N CYS A 163 -3.94 -5.48 -5.50
CA CYS A 163 -3.21 -5.62 -6.74
C CYS A 163 -2.02 -4.65 -6.71
N ALA A 164 -0.80 -5.12 -6.91
CA ALA A 164 0.36 -4.24 -6.93
C ALA A 164 1.30 -4.60 -8.07
N LYS A 165 1.90 -3.57 -8.69
CA LYS A 165 2.95 -3.71 -9.69
C LYS A 165 4.14 -2.84 -9.36
N SER A 166 5.33 -3.28 -9.76
CA SER A 166 6.54 -2.47 -9.75
C SER A 166 7.27 -2.60 -11.08
N LEU A 167 7.61 -1.45 -11.69
CA LEU A 167 8.38 -1.42 -12.94
C LEU A 167 9.87 -1.46 -12.64
N LEU A 168 10.52 -2.52 -13.06
CA LEU A 168 11.93 -2.78 -12.85
C LEU A 168 12.70 -2.73 -14.18
N ARG A 169 13.99 -2.48 -14.09
CA ARG A 169 14.93 -2.65 -15.19
C ARG A 169 16.03 -3.64 -14.80
N ALA A 170 16.15 -4.73 -15.50
CA ALA A 170 17.25 -5.65 -15.35
C ALA A 170 18.40 -5.26 -16.31
N SER A 171 19.58 -5.00 -15.77
CA SER A 171 20.76 -4.62 -16.54
C SER A 171 22.00 -5.36 -16.05
N ARG A 172 22.97 -5.54 -16.97
CA ARG A 172 24.31 -5.97 -16.55
C ARG A 172 24.98 -4.85 -15.77
N PRO A 173 25.77 -5.15 -14.73
CA PRO A 173 26.61 -4.15 -14.10
C PRO A 173 27.45 -3.46 -15.18
N ALA A 174 27.35 -2.14 -15.25
CA ALA A 174 28.13 -1.38 -16.22
C ALA A 174 29.61 -1.47 -15.86
N ALA A 175 30.43 -1.90 -16.83
CA ALA A 175 31.88 -1.92 -16.67
C ALA A 175 32.47 -0.51 -16.64
N THR A 176 31.80 0.52 -17.13
CA THR A 176 32.15 1.95 -17.08
C THR A 176 31.05 2.82 -17.69
N THR A 177 30.85 4.01 -17.08
CA THR A 177 30.23 5.25 -17.57
C THR A 177 29.14 5.22 -18.65
N ALA A 178 28.05 5.93 -18.33
CA ALA A 178 26.92 6.29 -19.20
C ALA A 178 26.03 5.11 -19.66
N THR A 179 25.23 4.59 -18.73
CA THR A 179 24.09 3.75 -19.11
C THR A 179 23.06 4.65 -19.79
N THR A 180 23.11 4.70 -21.14
CA THR A 180 22.00 5.27 -21.91
C THR A 180 20.74 4.51 -21.51
N ALA A 181 19.77 5.23 -20.93
CA ALA A 181 18.50 4.64 -20.50
C ALA A 181 17.83 4.01 -21.74
N VAL A 182 17.89 2.69 -21.85
CA VAL A 182 17.23 1.96 -22.94
C VAL A 182 15.73 2.13 -22.73
N LYS A 183 15.04 2.75 -23.69
CA LYS A 183 13.60 2.95 -23.66
C LYS A 183 12.87 1.62 -23.54
N THR A 184 11.93 1.54 -22.61
CA THR A 184 11.03 0.38 -22.50
C THR A 184 10.12 0.35 -23.75
N PRO A 185 10.03 -0.77 -24.48
CA PRO A 185 9.08 -0.88 -25.57
C PRO A 185 7.65 -0.60 -25.10
N ALA A 186 6.90 0.25 -25.81
CA ALA A 186 5.54 0.62 -25.44
C ALA A 186 4.64 -0.62 -25.28
N ALA A 187 4.78 -1.61 -26.15
CA ALA A 187 4.03 -2.86 -26.05
C ALA A 187 4.31 -3.62 -24.74
N PHE A 188 5.51 -3.55 -24.19
CA PHE A 188 5.81 -4.14 -22.88
C PHE A 188 5.28 -3.29 -21.75
N LEU A 189 5.46 -1.98 -21.81
CA LEU A 189 4.99 -1.04 -20.79
C LEU A 189 3.46 -1.11 -20.63
N GLN A 190 2.74 -1.17 -21.75
CA GLN A 190 1.28 -1.23 -21.80
C GLN A 190 0.73 -2.66 -21.70
N ARG A 191 1.58 -3.65 -21.47
CA ARG A 191 1.14 -5.04 -21.32
C ARG A 191 0.24 -5.18 -20.11
N ARG A 192 -0.96 -5.72 -20.34
CA ARG A 192 -1.88 -6.10 -19.26
C ARG A 192 -1.32 -7.32 -18.54
N THR A 193 -1.23 -7.23 -17.23
CA THR A 193 -0.73 -8.34 -16.41
C THR A 193 -1.87 -9.20 -15.85
N GLY A 194 -3.13 -8.79 -16.05
CA GLY A 194 -4.32 -9.53 -15.63
C GLY A 194 -4.67 -9.34 -14.15
N LEU A 195 -4.29 -8.21 -13.56
CA LEU A 195 -4.77 -7.81 -12.24
C LEU A 195 -6.22 -7.33 -12.32
N THR A 196 -6.99 -7.55 -11.27
CA THR A 196 -8.41 -7.19 -11.20
C THR A 196 -8.62 -5.68 -11.36
N LEU A 197 -7.82 -4.88 -10.64
CA LEU A 197 -7.70 -3.43 -10.83
C LEU A 197 -6.25 -3.16 -11.24
N GLU A 198 -6.05 -2.57 -12.40
CA GLU A 198 -4.72 -2.51 -12.99
C GLU A 198 -4.38 -1.11 -13.52
N LEU A 199 -3.30 -0.54 -13.01
CA LEU A 199 -2.68 0.69 -13.48
C LEU A 199 -1.72 0.38 -14.65
N ILE A 200 -2.00 0.88 -15.85
CA ILE A 200 -1.23 0.65 -17.08
C ILE A 200 -0.55 1.96 -17.48
N PRO A 201 0.77 2.12 -17.33
CA PRO A 201 1.48 3.30 -17.80
C PRO A 201 1.30 3.51 -19.31
N GLN A 202 0.97 4.73 -19.70
CA GLN A 202 0.95 5.18 -21.09
C GLN A 202 2.21 5.97 -21.42
N THR A 203 2.85 6.53 -20.40
CA THR A 203 4.16 7.20 -20.46
C THR A 203 5.21 6.30 -19.82
N ASP A 204 6.38 6.13 -20.44
CA ASP A 204 7.51 5.44 -19.81
C ASP A 204 8.11 6.32 -18.71
N PRO A 205 7.94 5.99 -17.43
CA PRO A 205 8.42 6.82 -16.31
C PRO A 205 9.96 6.90 -16.31
N GLN A 206 10.65 5.94 -16.89
CA GLN A 206 12.11 5.94 -16.97
C GLN A 206 12.65 6.93 -18.00
N GLN A 207 11.79 7.50 -18.86
CA GLN A 207 12.13 8.59 -19.77
C GLN A 207 11.86 9.98 -19.19
N LEU A 208 11.13 10.06 -18.08
CA LEU A 208 10.95 11.31 -17.35
C LEU A 208 12.22 11.67 -16.59
N ARG A 209 12.54 12.96 -16.54
CA ARG A 209 13.74 13.49 -15.87
C ARG A 209 13.35 14.66 -14.99
N GLY A 210 13.47 14.50 -13.68
CA GLY A 210 13.32 15.57 -12.69
C GLY A 210 11.95 16.26 -12.66
N GLY A 211 10.99 15.74 -13.40
CA GLY A 211 9.65 16.27 -13.55
C GLY A 211 9.11 15.94 -14.94
N GLY A 212 7.81 15.95 -15.09
CA GLY A 212 7.17 15.67 -16.36
C GLY A 212 5.77 15.10 -16.20
N THR A 213 5.13 14.87 -17.32
CA THR A 213 3.74 14.40 -17.36
C THR A 213 3.70 12.89 -17.43
N PHE A 214 3.09 12.26 -16.45
CA PHE A 214 2.89 10.81 -16.40
C PHE A 214 1.42 10.50 -16.67
N THR A 215 1.15 9.81 -17.77
CA THR A 215 -0.19 9.32 -18.10
C THR A 215 -0.30 7.85 -17.76
N VAL A 216 -1.34 7.49 -17.04
CA VAL A 216 -1.67 6.11 -16.67
C VAL A 216 -3.12 5.81 -16.99
N GLN A 217 -3.42 4.59 -17.40
CA GLN A 217 -4.77 4.08 -17.60
C GLN A 217 -5.11 3.11 -16.49
N LEU A 218 -6.28 3.29 -15.88
CA LEU A 218 -6.84 2.38 -14.88
C LEU A 218 -7.87 1.48 -15.52
N LEU A 219 -7.70 0.18 -15.34
CA LEU A 219 -8.62 -0.85 -15.81
C LEU A 219 -9.20 -1.62 -14.63
N TYR A 220 -10.50 -1.85 -14.63
CA TYR A 220 -11.18 -2.80 -13.75
C TYR A 220 -11.73 -3.95 -14.59
N LEU A 221 -11.35 -5.20 -14.27
CA LEU A 221 -11.71 -6.38 -15.04
C LEU A 221 -11.42 -6.23 -16.54
N ASN A 222 -10.26 -5.66 -16.87
CA ASN A 222 -9.81 -5.32 -18.24
C ASN A 222 -10.63 -4.24 -18.99
N GLN A 223 -11.57 -3.58 -18.34
CA GLN A 223 -12.34 -2.47 -18.93
C GLN A 223 -11.87 -1.13 -18.36
N PRO A 224 -11.85 -0.06 -19.17
CA PRO A 224 -11.51 1.27 -18.68
C PRO A 224 -12.42 1.70 -17.51
N LEU A 225 -11.83 2.14 -16.41
CA LEU A 225 -12.56 2.62 -15.24
C LEU A 225 -12.59 4.15 -15.25
N ARG A 226 -13.76 4.72 -15.55
CA ARG A 226 -14.00 6.15 -15.57
C ARG A 226 -14.26 6.72 -14.18
N GLY A 227 -13.80 7.96 -13.95
CA GLY A 227 -14.13 8.76 -12.76
C GLY A 227 -13.39 8.35 -11.48
N ALA A 228 -12.57 7.31 -11.53
CA ALA A 228 -11.82 6.85 -10.37
C ALA A 228 -10.76 7.88 -9.95
N LEU A 229 -10.61 8.08 -8.65
CA LEU A 229 -9.52 8.87 -8.09
C LEU A 229 -8.21 8.08 -8.23
N VAL A 230 -7.19 8.75 -8.75
CA VAL A 230 -5.81 8.23 -8.80
C VAL A 230 -4.92 9.20 -8.04
N LYS A 231 -4.14 8.66 -7.13
CA LYS A 231 -3.20 9.39 -6.29
C LYS A 231 -1.78 9.08 -6.76
N ALA A 232 -0.91 10.09 -6.74
CA ALA A 232 0.53 9.92 -6.98
C ALA A 232 1.30 10.51 -5.79
N LEU A 233 2.11 9.69 -5.14
CA LEU A 233 2.86 10.02 -3.94
C LEU A 233 4.36 9.87 -4.23
N PRO A 234 5.13 10.96 -4.24
CA PRO A 234 6.60 10.86 -4.30
C PRO A 234 7.16 10.30 -3.00
N GLN A 235 8.23 9.52 -3.10
CA GLN A 235 9.00 9.17 -1.91
C GLN A 235 9.76 10.39 -1.42
N THR A 236 9.33 10.92 -0.29
CA THR A 236 9.95 12.05 0.41
C THR A 236 10.51 11.59 1.74
N ALA A 237 11.23 12.47 2.43
CA ALA A 237 11.59 12.26 3.82
C ALA A 237 10.31 12.08 4.68
N ALA A 238 10.40 11.31 5.75
CA ALA A 238 9.25 11.01 6.61
C ALA A 238 8.57 12.31 7.10
N GLY A 239 7.26 12.41 6.85
CA GLY A 239 6.43 13.55 7.25
C GLY A 239 5.88 14.41 6.11
N ASP A 240 6.54 14.45 4.94
CA ASP A 240 6.13 15.32 3.83
C ASP A 240 5.29 14.62 2.75
N ALA A 241 5.06 13.31 2.88
CA ALA A 241 4.46 12.50 1.81
C ALA A 241 3.04 12.94 1.42
N GLN A 242 2.22 13.35 2.38
CA GLN A 242 0.85 13.79 2.11
C GLN A 242 0.79 15.20 1.52
N ALA A 243 1.68 16.09 1.92
CA ALA A 243 1.74 17.45 1.38
C ALA A 243 2.14 17.51 -0.11
N ALA A 244 2.84 16.47 -0.60
CA ALA A 244 3.31 16.35 -1.98
C ALA A 244 2.41 15.45 -2.86
N GLN A 245 1.29 14.95 -2.32
CA GLN A 245 0.35 14.10 -3.06
C GLN A 245 -0.30 14.85 -4.21
N ILE A 246 -0.27 14.25 -5.39
CA ILE A 246 -0.94 14.72 -6.59
C ILE A 246 -2.13 13.80 -6.85
N THR A 247 -3.27 14.37 -7.21
CA THR A 247 -4.47 13.58 -7.51
C THR A 247 -5.05 13.96 -8.87
N GLY A 248 -5.76 13.02 -9.46
CA GLY A 248 -6.52 13.23 -10.68
C GLY A 248 -7.62 12.18 -10.84
N ARG A 249 -8.60 12.46 -11.69
CA ARG A 249 -9.66 11.50 -12.00
C ARG A 249 -9.53 10.97 -13.41
N THR A 250 -9.82 9.70 -13.58
CA THR A 250 -9.80 9.06 -14.89
C THR A 250 -10.91 9.53 -15.80
N ASP A 251 -10.60 9.70 -17.07
CA ASP A 251 -11.53 10.06 -18.15
C ASP A 251 -12.38 8.85 -18.61
N SER A 252 -13.14 9.03 -19.68
CA SER A 252 -13.99 7.97 -20.26
C SER A 252 -13.20 6.74 -20.78
N GLN A 253 -11.90 6.89 -21.01
CA GLN A 253 -11.01 5.83 -21.41
C GLN A 253 -10.20 5.26 -20.24
N GLY A 254 -10.54 5.64 -19.00
CA GLY A 254 -9.83 5.25 -17.80
C GLY A 254 -8.46 5.93 -17.66
N ARG A 255 -8.14 6.98 -18.39
CA ARG A 255 -6.84 7.63 -18.38
C ARG A 255 -6.84 8.85 -17.47
N VAL A 256 -5.70 9.04 -16.81
CA VAL A 256 -5.40 10.25 -16.04
C VAL A 256 -3.96 10.67 -16.29
N THR A 257 -3.74 11.97 -16.32
CA THR A 257 -2.41 12.57 -16.51
C THR A 257 -2.03 13.34 -15.26
N LEU A 258 -0.89 12.99 -14.68
CA LEU A 258 -0.38 13.49 -13.42
C LEU A 258 0.96 14.21 -13.64
N PRO A 259 1.12 15.47 -13.20
CA PRO A 259 2.39 16.20 -13.30
C PRO A 259 3.33 15.73 -12.17
N LEU A 260 4.27 14.83 -12.47
CA LEU A 260 5.29 14.42 -11.52
C LEU A 260 6.32 15.54 -11.39
N SER A 261 6.51 16.06 -10.18
CA SER A 261 7.28 17.27 -9.92
C SER A 261 8.77 17.03 -9.70
N GLN A 262 9.20 15.79 -9.51
CA GLN A 262 10.58 15.45 -9.13
C GLN A 262 11.02 14.07 -9.61
N GLY A 263 12.33 13.86 -9.67
CA GLY A 263 12.93 12.53 -9.80
C GLY A 263 12.86 11.75 -8.49
N GLY A 264 13.05 10.44 -8.57
CA GLY A 264 12.98 9.52 -7.44
C GLY A 264 11.84 8.53 -7.55
N VAL A 265 11.53 7.87 -6.46
CA VAL A 265 10.51 6.81 -6.42
C VAL A 265 9.11 7.41 -6.28
N TRP A 266 8.18 6.85 -7.03
CA TRP A 266 6.77 7.22 -7.03
C TRP A 266 5.89 6.01 -6.74
N LEU A 267 4.84 6.24 -5.97
CA LEU A 267 3.72 5.33 -5.74
C LEU A 267 2.47 5.93 -6.38
N ILE A 268 1.88 5.23 -7.33
CA ILE A 268 0.57 5.55 -7.88
C ILE A 268 -0.43 4.60 -7.26
N ASN A 269 -1.56 5.11 -6.79
CA ASN A 269 -2.59 4.33 -6.10
C ASN A 269 -3.98 4.67 -6.63
N ALA A 270 -4.87 3.67 -6.62
CA ALA A 270 -6.29 3.81 -6.90
C ALA A 270 -7.08 2.71 -6.19
N VAL A 271 -8.30 3.04 -5.78
CA VAL A 271 -9.24 2.08 -5.17
C VAL A 271 -10.53 2.08 -5.98
N HIS A 272 -11.11 0.91 -6.15
CA HIS A 272 -12.43 0.73 -6.71
C HIS A 272 -13.28 -0.13 -5.81
N MET A 273 -14.54 0.27 -5.58
CA MET A 273 -15.47 -0.43 -4.71
C MET A 273 -16.80 -0.64 -5.41
N VAL A 274 -17.37 -1.82 -5.21
CA VAL A 274 -18.66 -2.24 -5.74
C VAL A 274 -19.46 -2.96 -4.65
N PRO A 275 -20.78 -3.18 -4.81
CA PRO A 275 -21.52 -4.08 -3.94
C PRO A 275 -20.88 -5.48 -3.93
N ALA A 276 -20.71 -6.06 -2.75
CA ALA A 276 -20.07 -7.37 -2.61
C ALA A 276 -20.96 -8.46 -3.21
N PRO A 277 -20.38 -9.44 -3.91
CA PRO A 277 -21.10 -10.64 -4.33
C PRO A 277 -21.72 -11.39 -3.14
N PRO A 278 -22.87 -12.06 -3.31
CA PRO A 278 -23.62 -12.68 -2.19
C PRO A 278 -22.86 -13.72 -1.38
N GLN A 279 -21.82 -14.33 -1.96
CA GLN A 279 -20.98 -15.32 -1.27
C GLN A 279 -20.14 -14.71 -0.14
N TYR A 280 -19.92 -13.40 -0.13
CA TYR A 280 -19.22 -12.71 0.94
C TYR A 280 -20.21 -12.19 2.00
N LYS A 281 -19.85 -12.29 3.25
CA LYS A 281 -20.63 -11.72 4.36
C LYS A 281 -20.27 -10.24 4.55
N ALA A 282 -20.31 -9.48 3.47
CA ALA A 282 -19.94 -8.06 3.40
C ALA A 282 -20.94 -7.32 2.52
N GLU A 283 -21.03 -6.01 2.68
CA GLU A 283 -21.86 -5.14 1.81
C GLU A 283 -21.06 -4.69 0.59
N TRP A 284 -19.75 -4.54 0.76
CA TRP A 284 -18.87 -3.95 -0.24
C TRP A 284 -17.68 -4.85 -0.56
N GLU A 285 -17.30 -4.86 -1.83
CA GLU A 285 -16.05 -5.44 -2.30
C GLU A 285 -15.18 -4.32 -2.85
N SER A 286 -13.96 -4.17 -2.32
CA SER A 286 -12.97 -3.25 -2.86
C SER A 286 -11.76 -3.95 -3.44
N VAL A 287 -11.19 -3.34 -4.46
CA VAL A 287 -9.90 -3.72 -5.03
C VAL A 287 -8.97 -2.50 -4.96
N TRP A 288 -7.84 -2.70 -4.34
CA TRP A 288 -6.78 -1.71 -4.21
C TRP A 288 -5.72 -1.97 -5.28
N SER A 289 -5.30 -0.93 -5.98
CA SER A 289 -4.25 -1.05 -6.99
C SER A 289 -3.12 -0.08 -6.72
N SER A 290 -1.89 -0.57 -6.85
CA SER A 290 -0.71 0.27 -6.76
C SER A 290 0.28 -0.02 -7.90
N LEU A 291 1.06 1.02 -8.22
CA LEU A 291 2.15 0.97 -9.17
C LEU A 291 3.32 1.77 -8.62
N THR A 292 4.48 1.11 -8.47
CA THR A 292 5.73 1.78 -8.08
C THR A 292 6.74 1.79 -9.24
N PHE A 293 7.48 2.88 -9.33
CA PHE A 293 8.56 3.06 -10.30
C PHE A 293 9.52 4.15 -9.86
N GLU A 294 10.65 4.24 -10.51
CA GLU A 294 11.62 5.32 -10.31
C GLU A 294 11.69 6.22 -11.54
N VAL A 295 11.65 7.53 -11.31
CA VAL A 295 11.92 8.58 -12.29
C VAL A 295 13.36 9.04 -12.13
N ALA A 296 14.11 9.15 -13.22
CA ALA A 296 15.48 9.63 -13.16
C ALA A 296 15.55 11.04 -12.57
N ARG A 297 16.51 11.27 -11.67
CA ARG A 297 16.76 12.61 -11.13
C ARG A 297 17.26 13.54 -12.24
N ALA A 298 16.94 14.82 -12.15
CA ALA A 298 17.59 15.84 -12.98
C ALA A 298 19.10 15.83 -12.68
N GLN A 299 19.90 15.87 -13.72
CA GLN A 299 21.37 16.05 -13.60
C GLN A 299 21.68 17.50 -13.29
#